data_e1869c4f62eb690e9456efc4ef7b6156
#
_entry.id   e1869c4f62eb690e9456efc4ef7b6156
#
_cell.length_a   1.000
_cell.length_b   1.000
_cell.length_c   1.000
_cell.angle_alpha   90.00
_cell.angle_beta   90.00
_cell.angle_gamma   90.00
#
_symmetry.space_group_name_H-M   'P 1'
#
loop_
_entity.id
_entity.type
_entity.pdbx_description
1 polymer ?
#
loop_
_entity_poly.entity_id
_entity_poly.type
_entity_poly.pdbx_seq_one_letter_code
_entity_poly.pdbx_strand_id
1 'polypeptide(L)'
;MQRTSMGAHIVTALLGLAVLALFAPPRTIAQMGSGGGPGRSTRGPVYDPSTETTVKGTVEEVQQLTGKPVPGPNETMWNMCPRGWSGTHLILTTDQGTLAVHVGPTAYLTSKNFSISMGDELTITGSKVRYLGSDFLIAREITKGGQVLTLRDTKGFPLWSGPHRGSPMPNPPAGN
;
A
#
# COMPACT_ATOMS: atom_id res chain seq x y z
N MET A 1 -34.04 -22.36 -65.11
CA MET A 1 -33.02 -22.10 -66.16
C MET A 1 -31.73 -21.64 -65.49
N GLN A 2 -30.68 -22.39 -65.71
CA GLN A 2 -29.29 -22.29 -65.30
C GLN A 2 -28.67 -20.92 -65.55
N ARG A 3 -27.67 -20.55 -64.69
CA ARG A 3 -26.25 -20.51 -65.05
C ARG A 3 -25.36 -20.24 -63.84
N THR A 4 -24.54 -21.21 -63.57
CA THR A 4 -23.34 -21.18 -62.76
C THR A 4 -22.29 -20.25 -63.38
N SER A 5 -21.60 -19.47 -62.52
CA SER A 5 -20.32 -18.85 -62.89
C SER A 5 -19.35 -19.11 -61.75
N MET A 6 -18.37 -19.98 -62.04
CA MET A 6 -17.18 -20.24 -61.27
C MET A 6 -16.17 -19.09 -61.49
N GLY A 7 -15.84 -18.36 -60.48
CA GLY A 7 -14.74 -17.38 -60.47
C GLY A 7 -13.61 -17.90 -59.60
N ALA A 8 -12.46 -18.16 -60.24
CA ALA A 8 -11.25 -18.61 -59.60
C ALA A 8 -10.62 -17.53 -58.75
N HIS A 9 -10.33 -17.82 -57.48
CA HIS A 9 -9.57 -16.93 -56.61
C HIS A 9 -8.15 -17.39 -56.50
N ILE A 10 -7.28 -16.53 -56.99
CA ILE A 10 -5.84 -16.62 -56.90
C ILE A 10 -5.43 -16.43 -55.43
N VAL A 11 -4.80 -17.46 -54.85
CA VAL A 11 -4.21 -17.39 -53.50
C VAL A 11 -2.80 -16.81 -53.64
N THR A 12 -2.64 -15.56 -53.24
CA THR A 12 -1.32 -14.94 -53.13
C THR A 12 -0.85 -15.12 -51.67
N ALA A 13 0.06 -16.07 -51.48
CA ALA A 13 0.75 -16.27 -50.22
C ALA A 13 1.86 -15.20 -50.05
N LEU A 14 1.64 -14.23 -49.16
CA LEU A 14 2.70 -13.32 -48.70
C LEU A 14 3.36 -13.93 -47.46
N LEU A 15 4.61 -14.37 -47.62
CA LEU A 15 5.51 -14.71 -46.52
C LEU A 15 5.86 -13.42 -45.76
N GLY A 16 5.23 -13.19 -44.64
CA GLY A 16 5.63 -12.17 -43.66
C GLY A 16 6.70 -12.72 -42.75
N LEU A 17 7.95 -12.29 -42.97
CA LEU A 17 9.08 -12.58 -42.08
C LEU A 17 8.88 -11.82 -40.73
N ALA A 18 8.41 -12.50 -39.71
CA ALA A 18 8.29 -11.93 -38.36
C ALA A 18 9.67 -11.92 -37.70
N VAL A 19 10.31 -10.76 -37.67
CA VAL A 19 11.50 -10.52 -36.83
C VAL A 19 11.03 -10.42 -35.38
N LEU A 20 11.19 -11.51 -34.65
CA LEU A 20 10.96 -11.57 -33.22
C LEU A 20 12.11 -10.89 -32.49
N ALA A 21 12.02 -9.58 -32.25
CA ALA A 21 12.95 -8.87 -31.38
C ALA A 21 12.71 -9.32 -29.95
N LEU A 22 13.62 -10.15 -29.43
CA LEU A 22 13.69 -10.54 -28.02
C LEU A 22 14.12 -9.32 -27.19
N PHE A 23 13.15 -8.51 -26.77
CA PHE A 23 13.37 -7.55 -25.69
C PHE A 23 13.39 -8.33 -24.38
N ALA A 24 14.57 -8.76 -23.96
CA ALA A 24 14.77 -9.18 -22.58
C ALA A 24 14.72 -7.92 -21.69
N PRO A 25 13.86 -7.87 -20.66
CA PRO A 25 13.90 -6.76 -19.72
C PRO A 25 15.22 -6.80 -18.96
N PRO A 26 15.84 -5.65 -18.65
CA PRO A 26 17.03 -5.59 -17.83
C PRO A 26 16.73 -6.25 -16.49
N ARG A 27 17.45 -7.33 -16.18
CA ARG A 27 17.46 -7.90 -14.83
C ARG A 27 18.17 -6.90 -13.94
N THR A 28 17.40 -6.07 -13.26
CA THR A 28 17.88 -5.34 -12.08
C THR A 28 18.27 -6.40 -11.06
N ILE A 29 19.57 -6.58 -10.86
CA ILE A 29 20.10 -7.36 -9.75
C ILE A 29 19.73 -6.55 -8.52
N ALA A 30 18.64 -6.94 -7.84
CA ALA A 30 18.34 -6.45 -6.51
C ALA A 30 19.52 -6.84 -5.63
N GLN A 31 20.30 -5.84 -5.23
CA GLN A 31 21.42 -5.98 -4.33
C GLN A 31 20.87 -6.56 -3.03
N MET A 32 21.13 -7.85 -2.80
CA MET A 32 20.89 -8.49 -1.52
C MET A 32 21.73 -7.77 -0.48
N GLY A 33 21.08 -6.91 0.29
CA GLY A 33 21.64 -6.41 1.55
C GLY A 33 21.85 -7.60 2.47
N SER A 34 23.08 -8.07 2.57
CA SER A 34 23.52 -9.05 3.53
C SER A 34 23.49 -8.43 4.92
N GLY A 35 22.74 -8.99 5.82
CA GLY A 35 22.89 -8.64 7.22
C GLY A 35 21.71 -9.00 8.09
N GLY A 36 21.64 -10.23 8.54
CA GLY A 36 20.71 -10.61 9.59
C GLY A 36 20.56 -12.12 9.64
N GLY A 37 21.28 -12.76 10.55
CA GLY A 37 21.10 -14.16 10.86
C GLY A 37 19.65 -14.52 11.22
N PRO A 38 19.29 -15.82 11.38
CA PRO A 38 17.94 -16.28 11.60
C PRO A 38 17.45 -16.00 13.03
N GLY A 39 17.49 -14.74 13.42
CA GLY A 39 16.76 -14.23 14.58
C GLY A 39 15.35 -13.91 14.06
N ARG A 40 14.33 -14.64 14.51
CA ARG A 40 12.94 -14.25 14.33
C ARG A 40 12.78 -12.81 14.82
N SER A 41 12.83 -11.85 13.93
CA SER A 41 12.46 -10.48 14.24
C SER A 41 10.99 -10.51 14.65
N THR A 42 10.73 -10.42 15.93
CA THR A 42 9.38 -10.24 16.50
C THR A 42 8.83 -8.85 16.20
N ARG A 43 9.63 -8.02 15.53
CA ARG A 43 9.22 -6.70 15.05
C ARG A 43 8.62 -6.84 13.66
N GLY A 44 7.40 -6.35 13.50
CA GLY A 44 6.76 -6.25 12.19
C GLY A 44 7.55 -5.37 11.23
N PRO A 45 7.09 -5.26 9.96
CA PRO A 45 7.75 -4.41 8.98
C PRO A 45 7.82 -2.96 9.46
N VAL A 46 8.92 -2.31 9.11
CA VAL A 46 9.23 -0.93 9.49
C VAL A 46 8.90 -0.04 8.29
N TYR A 47 8.47 1.19 8.55
CA TYR A 47 8.29 2.20 7.52
C TYR A 47 9.61 2.45 6.79
N ASP A 48 9.58 2.40 5.46
CA ASP A 48 10.72 2.69 4.59
C ASP A 48 10.35 3.84 3.63
N PRO A 49 10.92 5.03 3.81
CA PRO A 49 10.65 6.17 2.93
C PRO A 49 10.96 5.91 1.45
N SER A 50 11.86 4.99 1.15
CA SER A 50 12.23 4.66 -0.24
C SER A 50 11.14 3.89 -0.99
N THR A 51 10.21 3.27 -0.25
CA THR A 51 9.04 2.55 -0.81
C THR A 51 7.74 3.35 -0.73
N GLU A 52 7.85 4.66 -0.44
CA GLU A 52 6.68 5.52 -0.33
C GLU A 52 5.93 5.65 -1.65
N THR A 53 4.63 5.49 -1.58
CA THR A 53 3.71 5.61 -2.72
C THR A 53 2.42 6.26 -2.29
N THR A 54 1.67 6.80 -3.25
CA THR A 54 0.33 7.36 -3.02
C THR A 54 -0.71 6.49 -3.70
N VAL A 55 -1.71 6.09 -2.94
CA VAL A 55 -2.80 5.22 -3.40
C VAL A 55 -4.13 5.93 -3.17
N LYS A 56 -5.05 5.83 -4.14
CA LYS A 56 -6.46 6.21 -3.99
C LYS A 56 -7.31 4.96 -3.88
N GLY A 57 -8.33 5.01 -3.05
CA GLY A 57 -9.27 3.90 -2.92
C GLY A 57 -10.46 4.23 -2.05
N THR A 58 -11.42 3.32 -2.07
CA THR A 58 -12.62 3.36 -1.23
C THR A 58 -12.44 2.40 -0.05
N VAL A 59 -12.81 2.83 1.13
CA VAL A 59 -12.73 2.01 2.34
C VAL A 59 -13.79 0.92 2.28
N GLU A 60 -13.34 -0.34 2.22
CA GLU A 60 -14.21 -1.52 2.27
C GLU A 60 -14.43 -1.98 3.72
N GLU A 61 -13.39 -1.90 4.56
CA GLU A 61 -13.45 -2.32 5.94
C GLU A 61 -12.60 -1.40 6.84
N VAL A 62 -13.08 -1.13 8.04
CA VAL A 62 -12.32 -0.47 9.11
C VAL A 62 -12.22 -1.42 10.28
N GLN A 63 -11.01 -1.80 10.67
CA GLN A 63 -10.76 -2.72 11.76
C GLN A 63 -9.87 -2.10 12.83
N GLN A 64 -10.24 -2.30 14.09
CA GLN A 64 -9.41 -1.92 15.23
C GLN A 64 -8.73 -3.16 15.78
N LEU A 65 -7.42 -3.29 15.52
CA LEU A 65 -6.63 -4.41 16.01
C LEU A 65 -6.15 -4.14 17.44
N THR A 66 -6.41 -5.11 18.33
CA THR A 66 -6.03 -5.06 19.75
C THR A 66 -5.02 -6.15 20.12
N GLY A 67 -4.43 -6.81 19.12
CA GLY A 67 -3.54 -7.97 19.31
C GLY A 67 -4.28 -9.27 19.61
N LYS A 68 -5.61 -9.28 19.56
CA LYS A 68 -6.46 -10.48 19.63
C LYS A 68 -6.83 -10.94 18.21
N PRO A 69 -7.13 -12.24 18.01
CA PRO A 69 -7.65 -12.73 16.74
C PRO A 69 -8.90 -11.96 16.32
N VAL A 70 -9.01 -11.68 15.02
CA VAL A 70 -10.14 -10.97 14.41
C VAL A 70 -10.90 -11.96 13.54
N PRO A 71 -12.15 -12.31 13.87
CA PRO A 71 -12.98 -13.15 13.00
C PRO A 71 -13.57 -12.31 11.87
N GLY A 72 -13.77 -12.93 10.71
CA GLY A 72 -14.46 -12.29 9.60
C GLY A 72 -13.85 -12.60 8.23
N PRO A 73 -14.35 -12.00 7.15
CA PRO A 73 -13.91 -12.31 5.79
C PRO A 73 -12.43 -12.04 5.54
N ASN A 74 -11.84 -11.09 6.23
CA ASN A 74 -10.43 -10.71 6.12
C ASN A 74 -9.60 -11.22 7.32
N GLU A 75 -10.10 -12.21 8.09
CA GLU A 75 -9.44 -12.69 9.31
C GLU A 75 -8.00 -13.15 9.07
N THR A 76 -7.73 -13.81 7.94
CA THR A 76 -6.37 -14.27 7.59
C THR A 76 -5.42 -13.09 7.48
N MET A 77 -5.82 -12.01 6.82
CA MET A 77 -5.03 -10.81 6.66
C MET A 77 -4.78 -10.11 8.00
N TRP A 78 -5.83 -9.94 8.81
CA TRP A 78 -5.72 -9.31 10.12
C TRP A 78 -4.89 -10.13 11.11
N ASN A 79 -5.04 -11.46 11.10
CA ASN A 79 -4.30 -12.35 11.99
C ASN A 79 -2.83 -12.51 11.58
N MET A 80 -2.47 -12.16 10.33
CA MET A 80 -1.07 -12.04 9.89
C MET A 80 -0.42 -10.72 10.31
N CYS A 81 -1.18 -9.71 10.74
CA CYS A 81 -0.59 -8.45 11.18
C CYS A 81 0.39 -8.68 12.33
N PRO A 82 1.56 -8.05 12.29
CA PRO A 82 2.56 -8.22 13.33
C PRO A 82 2.01 -7.88 14.71
N ARG A 83 2.42 -8.65 15.71
CA ARG A 83 2.13 -8.31 17.11
C ARG A 83 2.69 -6.92 17.39
N GLY A 84 1.84 -6.01 17.90
CA GLY A 84 2.18 -4.61 18.12
C GLY A 84 1.68 -3.65 17.05
N TRP A 85 1.11 -4.16 15.95
CA TRP A 85 0.32 -3.36 15.03
C TRP A 85 -1.11 -3.20 15.54
N SER A 86 -1.23 -2.71 16.76
CA SER A 86 -2.53 -2.34 17.32
C SER A 86 -2.98 -0.98 16.76
N GLY A 87 -4.30 -0.76 16.73
CA GLY A 87 -4.90 0.48 16.27
C GLY A 87 -5.77 0.28 15.03
N THR A 88 -5.98 1.36 14.30
CA THR A 88 -6.86 1.38 13.13
C THR A 88 -6.15 0.82 11.90
N HIS A 89 -6.82 -0.12 11.24
CA HIS A 89 -6.43 -0.73 9.98
C HIS A 89 -7.59 -0.61 8.99
N LEU A 90 -7.28 -0.57 7.71
CA LEU A 90 -8.27 -0.47 6.64
C LEU A 90 -8.03 -1.54 5.59
N ILE A 91 -9.11 -1.97 4.95
CA ILE A 91 -9.07 -2.54 3.61
C ILE A 91 -9.55 -1.46 2.65
N LEU A 92 -8.73 -1.17 1.64
CA LEU A 92 -9.08 -0.31 0.52
C LEU A 92 -9.31 -1.13 -0.73
N THR A 93 -10.38 -0.83 -1.44
CA THR A 93 -10.57 -1.21 -2.84
C THR A 93 -9.95 -0.14 -3.71
N THR A 94 -8.96 -0.51 -4.51
CA THR A 94 -8.20 0.37 -5.41
C THR A 94 -8.36 -0.10 -6.85
N ASP A 95 -7.88 0.65 -7.82
CA ASP A 95 -7.78 0.26 -9.24
C ASP A 95 -6.88 -0.96 -9.47
N GLN A 96 -5.96 -1.24 -8.54
CA GLN A 96 -5.03 -2.37 -8.59
C GLN A 96 -5.48 -3.57 -7.74
N GLY A 97 -6.66 -3.48 -7.14
CA GLY A 97 -7.21 -4.51 -6.24
C GLY A 97 -7.26 -4.08 -4.79
N THR A 98 -7.43 -5.05 -3.91
CA THR A 98 -7.59 -4.84 -2.48
C THR A 98 -6.24 -4.63 -1.80
N LEU A 99 -6.13 -3.61 -0.95
CA LEU A 99 -4.92 -3.24 -0.21
C LEU A 99 -5.21 -3.06 1.28
N ALA A 100 -4.44 -3.76 2.12
CA ALA A 100 -4.47 -3.54 3.56
C ALA A 100 -3.59 -2.35 3.97
N VAL A 101 -4.13 -1.49 4.82
CA VAL A 101 -3.45 -0.28 5.29
C VAL A 101 -3.35 -0.27 6.80
N HIS A 102 -2.14 -0.11 7.33
CA HIS A 102 -1.90 0.19 8.73
C HIS A 102 -1.88 1.71 8.94
N VAL A 103 -2.87 2.22 9.64
CA VAL A 103 -3.02 3.66 9.91
C VAL A 103 -2.24 4.06 11.17
N GLY A 104 -2.64 3.50 12.32
CA GLY A 104 -2.02 3.80 13.61
C GLY A 104 -3.03 3.82 14.76
N PRO A 105 -2.65 4.36 15.93
CA PRO A 105 -3.52 4.33 17.11
C PRO A 105 -4.83 5.09 16.88
N THR A 106 -5.96 4.43 17.15
CA THR A 106 -7.30 5.05 17.05
C THR A 106 -7.42 6.32 17.88
N ALA A 107 -6.81 6.34 19.08
CA ALA A 107 -6.81 7.53 19.94
C ALA A 107 -6.14 8.75 19.26
N TYR A 108 -5.12 8.53 18.43
CA TYR A 108 -4.48 9.62 17.68
C TYR A 108 -5.44 10.21 16.65
N LEU A 109 -6.13 9.36 15.88
CA LEU A 109 -7.14 9.82 14.92
C LEU A 109 -8.24 10.64 15.62
N THR A 110 -8.76 10.12 16.72
CA THR A 110 -9.78 10.81 17.54
C THR A 110 -9.28 12.17 18.04
N SER A 111 -8.03 12.25 18.51
CA SER A 111 -7.43 13.51 18.98
C SER A 111 -7.29 14.57 17.89
N LYS A 112 -7.28 14.15 16.62
CA LYS A 112 -7.22 15.02 15.45
C LYS A 112 -8.60 15.27 14.81
N ASN A 113 -9.68 14.82 15.44
CA ASN A 113 -11.05 14.88 14.90
C ASN A 113 -11.12 14.27 13.48
N PHE A 114 -10.37 13.20 13.24
CA PHE A 114 -10.33 12.51 11.96
C PHE A 114 -11.02 11.16 12.09
N SER A 115 -12.12 10.97 11.39
CA SER A 115 -12.87 9.72 11.37
C SER A 115 -12.79 9.06 9.99
N ILE A 116 -12.70 7.73 9.98
CA ILE A 116 -12.72 6.91 8.77
C ILE A 116 -13.86 5.91 8.89
N SER A 117 -14.67 5.82 7.86
CA SER A 117 -15.81 4.91 7.76
C SER A 117 -15.80 4.12 6.46
N MET A 118 -16.51 3.00 6.44
CA MET A 118 -16.76 2.27 5.19
C MET A 118 -17.41 3.19 4.16
N GLY A 119 -16.98 3.08 2.91
CA GLY A 119 -17.44 3.92 1.80
C GLY A 119 -16.70 5.24 1.63
N ASP A 120 -15.81 5.63 2.58
CA ASP A 120 -15.00 6.83 2.42
C ASP A 120 -14.02 6.69 1.26
N GLU A 121 -13.91 7.72 0.44
CA GLU A 121 -12.84 7.85 -0.55
C GLU A 121 -11.61 8.49 0.09
N LEU A 122 -10.48 7.78 0.03
CA LEU A 122 -9.24 8.23 0.63
C LEU A 122 -8.13 8.31 -0.42
N THR A 123 -7.25 9.30 -0.22
CA THR A 123 -5.91 9.31 -0.82
C THR A 123 -4.92 9.12 0.30
N ILE A 124 -4.11 8.06 0.22
CA ILE A 124 -3.16 7.70 1.27
C ILE A 124 -1.75 7.66 0.70
N THR A 125 -0.85 8.43 1.30
CA THR A 125 0.59 8.33 1.06
C THR A 125 1.23 7.52 2.17
N GLY A 126 2.04 6.53 1.80
CA GLY A 126 2.66 5.63 2.77
C GLY A 126 3.70 4.69 2.17
N SER A 127 4.40 3.97 3.04
CA SER A 127 5.39 2.97 2.67
C SER A 127 4.72 1.64 2.33
N LYS A 128 4.98 1.13 1.12
CA LYS A 128 4.53 -0.21 0.72
C LYS A 128 5.52 -1.24 1.25
N VAL A 129 5.04 -2.14 2.10
CA VAL A 129 5.84 -3.18 2.75
C VAL A 129 5.28 -4.56 2.45
N ARG A 130 6.16 -5.57 2.37
CA ARG A 130 5.76 -6.96 2.21
C ARG A 130 6.03 -7.74 3.49
N TYR A 131 5.00 -8.41 4.00
CA TYR A 131 5.09 -9.21 5.22
C TYR A 131 4.31 -10.50 5.08
N LEU A 132 4.94 -11.63 5.39
CA LEU A 132 4.36 -12.98 5.27
C LEU A 132 3.69 -13.27 3.92
N GLY A 133 4.24 -12.71 2.84
CA GLY A 133 3.73 -12.91 1.49
C GLY A 133 2.62 -11.95 1.05
N SER A 134 2.10 -11.11 1.95
CA SER A 134 1.08 -10.10 1.66
C SER A 134 1.67 -8.70 1.60
N ASP A 135 1.12 -7.86 0.74
CA ASP A 135 1.48 -6.45 0.64
C ASP A 135 0.60 -5.62 1.57
N PHE A 136 1.23 -4.69 2.28
CA PHE A 136 0.59 -3.74 3.20
C PHE A 136 1.09 -2.33 2.90
N LEU A 137 0.26 -1.34 3.20
CA LEU A 137 0.65 0.06 3.21
C LEU A 137 0.72 0.57 4.65
N ILE A 138 1.87 1.10 5.06
CA ILE A 138 1.98 1.82 6.34
C ILE A 138 1.74 3.29 6.03
N ALA A 139 0.58 3.82 6.45
CA ALA A 139 0.19 5.18 6.12
C ALA A 139 1.08 6.22 6.81
N ARG A 140 1.50 7.25 6.06
CA ARG A 140 2.14 8.47 6.56
C ARG A 140 1.17 9.64 6.59
N GLU A 141 0.34 9.75 5.56
CA GLU A 141 -0.61 10.83 5.40
C GLU A 141 -1.90 10.29 4.77
N ILE A 142 -3.03 10.79 5.23
CA ILE A 142 -4.35 10.44 4.70
C ILE A 142 -5.09 11.72 4.37
N THR A 143 -5.64 11.78 3.17
CA THR A 143 -6.55 12.84 2.73
C THR A 143 -7.95 12.28 2.53
N LYS A 144 -8.95 12.93 3.15
CA LYS A 144 -10.38 12.63 3.04
C LYS A 144 -11.17 13.91 2.87
N GLY A 145 -11.92 14.09 1.77
CA GLY A 145 -12.79 15.24 1.58
C GLY A 145 -12.09 16.60 1.75
N GLY A 146 -10.81 16.70 1.39
CA GLY A 146 -10.00 17.91 1.55
C GLY A 146 -9.34 18.06 2.94
N GLN A 147 -9.71 17.25 3.94
CA GLN A 147 -9.02 17.20 5.22
C GLN A 147 -7.79 16.31 5.11
N VAL A 148 -6.64 16.77 5.60
CA VAL A 148 -5.37 16.05 5.61
C VAL A 148 -4.98 15.68 7.03
N LEU A 149 -4.67 14.41 7.25
CA LEU A 149 -4.12 13.90 8.52
C LEU A 149 -2.71 13.37 8.29
N THR A 150 -1.72 14.01 8.90
CA THR A 150 -0.35 13.48 8.93
C THR A 150 -0.17 12.57 10.14
N LEU A 151 0.27 11.35 9.87
CA LEU A 151 0.47 10.29 10.86
C LEU A 151 1.95 10.11 11.23
N ARG A 152 2.84 10.34 10.27
CA ARG A 152 4.29 10.18 10.41
C ARG A 152 5.01 11.35 9.75
N ASP A 153 6.21 11.63 10.23
CA ASP A 153 7.12 12.58 9.56
C ASP A 153 7.71 11.99 8.26
N THR A 154 8.51 12.78 7.57
CA THR A 154 9.15 12.38 6.29
C THR A 154 10.16 11.25 6.44
N LYS A 155 10.59 10.94 7.66
CA LYS A 155 11.48 9.80 7.99
C LYS A 155 10.69 8.56 8.42
N GLY A 156 9.35 8.66 8.49
CA GLY A 156 8.45 7.59 8.89
C GLY A 156 8.24 7.47 10.40
N PHE A 157 8.77 8.39 11.21
CA PHE A 157 8.54 8.37 12.66
C PHE A 157 7.09 8.74 13.00
N PRO A 158 6.42 7.96 13.86
CA PRO A 158 5.05 8.22 14.26
C PRO A 158 4.92 9.51 15.08
N LEU A 159 3.99 10.39 14.71
CA LEU A 159 3.77 11.66 15.42
C LEU A 159 3.09 11.48 16.78
N TRP A 160 2.49 10.32 17.05
CA TRP A 160 1.90 9.99 18.36
C TRP A 160 2.91 9.49 19.38
N SER A 161 4.15 9.23 18.98
CA SER A 161 5.20 8.71 19.89
C SER A 161 5.91 9.80 20.67
N GLY A 162 5.52 11.07 20.49
CA GLY A 162 6.22 12.22 21.10
C GLY A 162 7.55 12.56 20.39
N PRO A 163 8.26 13.58 20.88
CA PRO A 163 9.52 13.98 20.28
C PRO A 163 10.58 12.89 20.45
N HIS A 164 11.14 12.42 19.32
CA HIS A 164 12.27 11.49 19.33
C HIS A 164 13.55 12.25 19.72
N ARG A 165 14.44 11.60 20.49
CA ARG A 165 15.79 12.16 20.74
C ARG A 165 16.47 12.42 19.40
N GLY A 166 16.69 13.71 19.07
CA GLY A 166 17.28 14.15 17.80
C GLY A 166 16.31 14.83 16.82
N SER A 167 15.03 14.89 17.11
CA SER A 167 14.14 15.81 16.39
C SER A 167 14.35 17.23 16.91
N PRO A 168 14.56 18.25 16.04
CA PRO A 168 14.52 19.64 16.47
C PRO A 168 13.18 19.91 17.15
N MET A 169 13.22 20.49 18.34
CA MET A 169 11.98 20.99 18.97
C MET A 169 11.33 21.98 18.01
N PRO A 170 10.02 21.91 17.77
CA PRO A 170 9.35 22.98 17.05
C PRO A 170 9.62 24.28 17.79
N ASN A 171 10.09 25.30 17.07
CA ASN A 171 10.26 26.63 17.65
C ASN A 171 8.93 27.04 18.29
N PRO A 172 8.95 27.55 19.56
CA PRO A 172 7.74 28.12 20.14
C PRO A 172 7.24 29.25 19.21
N PRO A 173 5.92 29.43 19.08
CA PRO A 173 5.38 30.51 18.29
C PRO A 173 6.00 31.82 18.81
N ALA A 174 6.48 32.64 17.85
CA ALA A 174 6.98 33.97 18.19
C ALA A 174 5.86 34.69 18.95
N GLY A 175 6.12 35.00 20.22
CA GLY A 175 5.18 35.75 21.05
C GLY A 175 4.96 37.12 20.42
N ASN A 176 3.70 37.47 20.22
CA ASN A 176 3.26 38.85 19.95
C ASN A 176 3.35 39.67 21.23
#